data_c3325d2922f573cf9d9063aed53f11f8
#
_entry.id   c3325d2922f573cf9d9063aed53f11f8
#
_cell.length_a   1.000
_cell.length_b   1.000
_cell.length_c   1.000
_cell.angle_alpha   90.00
_cell.angle_beta   90.00
_cell.angle_gamma   90.00
#
_symmetry.space_group_name_H-M   'P 1'
#
loop_
_entity.id
_entity.type
_entity.pdbx_description
1 polymer ?
#
loop_
_entity_poly.entity_id
_entity_poly.type
_entity_poly.pdbx_seq_one_letter_code
_entity_poly.pdbx_strand_id
1 'polypeptide(L)'
;MRLSTVWGLIGLFGVAALAWGWSVGGESVAARPADLTTAVPSAWYADLPLDPAAATNAYLARIPPAMRERGERYSDTRVLAFDSRVLSLISATLVLCATRMAAQAREFAVRVFSRRPLVDTAVALQYFIALYVLSLPVEIYATFLRPRRFGFSDQPFVAWLGDSLVNWGAFTAFYMVAVLVIYEFIRKRPMVVLSDTSF
;
A
#
# COMPACT_ATOMS: atom_id res chain seq x y z
N MET A 1 -6.37 -25.92 11.24
CA MET A 1 -7.00 -25.51 9.95
C MET A 1 -6.09 -25.94 8.82
N ARG A 2 -6.61 -26.49 7.73
CA ARG A 2 -5.76 -26.95 6.60
C ARG A 2 -5.30 -25.74 5.78
N LEU A 3 -4.10 -25.79 5.18
CA LEU A 3 -3.56 -24.71 4.33
C LEU A 3 -4.54 -24.32 3.20
N SER A 4 -5.18 -25.30 2.57
CA SER A 4 -6.19 -25.08 1.54
C SER A 4 -7.38 -24.25 2.03
N THR A 5 -7.79 -24.42 3.30
CA THR A 5 -8.88 -23.66 3.90
C THR A 5 -8.47 -22.19 4.13
N VAL A 6 -7.22 -21.96 4.60
CA VAL A 6 -6.69 -20.61 4.80
C VAL A 6 -6.61 -19.87 3.47
N TRP A 7 -6.01 -20.49 2.45
CA TRP A 7 -5.93 -19.89 1.11
C TRP A 7 -7.30 -19.69 0.47
N GLY A 8 -8.24 -20.61 0.70
CA GLY A 8 -9.63 -20.46 0.24
C GLY A 8 -10.30 -19.23 0.85
N LEU A 9 -10.15 -18.99 2.15
CA LEU A 9 -10.69 -17.82 2.83
C LEU A 9 -10.02 -16.52 2.37
N ILE A 10 -8.69 -16.50 2.24
CA ILE A 10 -7.95 -15.35 1.73
C ILE A 10 -8.38 -15.03 0.29
N GLY A 11 -8.52 -16.04 -0.56
CA GLY A 11 -8.98 -15.88 -1.93
C GLY A 11 -10.41 -15.34 -2.01
N LEU A 12 -11.33 -15.88 -1.21
CA LEU A 12 -12.71 -15.37 -1.13
C LEU A 12 -12.77 -13.92 -0.67
N PHE A 13 -11.97 -13.58 0.33
CA PHE A 13 -11.86 -12.19 0.82
C PHE A 13 -11.30 -11.26 -0.25
N GLY A 14 -10.28 -11.69 -1.00
CA GLY A 14 -9.71 -10.94 -2.11
C GLY A 14 -10.73 -10.69 -3.23
N VAL A 15 -11.49 -11.72 -3.62
CA VAL A 15 -12.56 -11.59 -4.61
C VAL A 15 -13.63 -10.61 -4.14
N ALA A 16 -14.05 -10.70 -2.87
CA ALA A 16 -15.03 -9.78 -2.31
C ALA A 16 -14.50 -8.33 -2.28
N ALA A 17 -13.23 -8.12 -1.92
CA ALA A 17 -12.60 -6.81 -1.95
C ALA A 17 -12.52 -6.22 -3.37
N LEU A 18 -12.16 -7.02 -4.36
CA LEU A 18 -12.11 -6.59 -5.76
C LEU A 18 -13.51 -6.31 -6.32
N ALA A 19 -14.51 -7.13 -5.99
CA ALA A 19 -15.90 -6.91 -6.39
C ALA A 19 -16.45 -5.62 -5.77
N TRP A 20 -16.11 -5.35 -4.51
CA TRP A 20 -16.43 -4.08 -3.86
C TRP A 20 -15.76 -2.90 -4.56
N GLY A 21 -14.45 -2.97 -4.80
CA GLY A 21 -13.71 -1.94 -5.52
C GLY A 21 -14.28 -1.67 -6.91
N TRP A 22 -14.68 -2.72 -7.63
CA TRP A 22 -15.35 -2.60 -8.92
C TRP A 22 -16.71 -1.88 -8.82
N SER A 23 -17.54 -2.26 -7.85
CA SER A 23 -18.86 -1.66 -7.66
C SER A 23 -18.79 -0.18 -7.34
N VAL A 24 -17.86 0.22 -6.43
CA VAL A 24 -17.66 1.64 -6.08
C VAL A 24 -16.87 2.40 -7.16
N GLY A 25 -16.11 1.71 -7.98
CA GLY A 25 -15.41 2.28 -9.13
C GLY A 25 -16.34 2.78 -10.24
N GLY A 26 -17.59 2.26 -10.30
CA GLY A 26 -18.64 2.71 -11.20
C GLY A 26 -19.40 3.94 -10.72
N GLU A 27 -19.24 4.35 -9.45
CA GLU A 27 -19.87 5.57 -8.95
C GLU A 27 -19.31 6.80 -9.69
N SER A 28 -20.20 7.77 -9.98
CA SER A 28 -19.80 9.02 -10.61
C SER A 28 -18.69 9.70 -9.81
N VAL A 29 -17.57 9.93 -10.46
CA VAL A 29 -16.51 10.80 -9.90
C VAL A 29 -17.17 12.14 -9.60
N ALA A 30 -16.94 12.69 -8.41
CA ALA A 30 -17.28 14.08 -8.16
C ALA A 30 -16.66 14.91 -9.29
N ALA A 31 -17.50 15.66 -10.00
CA ALA A 31 -17.07 16.40 -11.17
C ALA A 31 -15.77 17.14 -10.83
N ARG A 32 -14.71 16.90 -11.60
CA ARG A 32 -13.44 17.58 -11.40
C ARG A 32 -13.71 19.07 -11.51
N PRO A 33 -13.49 19.86 -10.47
CA PRO A 33 -13.77 21.29 -10.54
C PRO A 33 -12.98 21.91 -11.69
N ALA A 34 -13.59 22.81 -12.42
CA ALA A 34 -12.96 23.49 -13.55
C ALA A 34 -11.64 24.20 -13.15
N ASP A 35 -11.57 24.65 -11.90
CA ASP A 35 -10.38 25.26 -11.30
C ASP A 35 -9.16 24.31 -11.21
N LEU A 36 -9.38 22.99 -11.14
CA LEU A 36 -8.30 21.99 -11.15
C LEU A 36 -7.87 21.57 -12.57
N THR A 37 -8.68 21.90 -13.59
CA THR A 37 -8.37 21.57 -14.99
C THR A 37 -7.77 22.74 -15.76
N THR A 38 -7.89 23.94 -15.22
CA THR A 38 -7.39 25.17 -15.86
C THR A 38 -5.93 25.36 -15.47
N ALA A 39 -5.06 25.57 -16.46
CA ALA A 39 -3.69 25.98 -16.19
C ALA A 39 -3.68 27.26 -15.36
N VAL A 40 -2.80 27.33 -14.37
CA VAL A 40 -2.66 28.54 -13.54
C VAL A 40 -2.37 29.73 -14.44
N PRO A 41 -3.19 30.81 -14.44
CA PRO A 41 -2.98 31.94 -15.29
C PRO A 41 -1.59 32.54 -15.08
N SER A 42 -0.89 32.88 -16.15
CA SER A 42 0.43 33.54 -16.06
C SER A 42 0.43 34.82 -15.22
N ALA A 43 -0.72 35.52 -15.19
CA ALA A 43 -0.94 36.66 -14.33
C ALA A 43 -0.80 36.38 -12.82
N TRP A 44 -0.91 35.11 -12.39
CA TRP A 44 -0.71 34.74 -11.00
C TRP A 44 0.73 34.86 -10.53
N TYR A 45 1.66 34.84 -11.46
CA TYR A 45 3.10 34.95 -11.18
C TYR A 45 3.64 36.37 -11.42
N ALA A 46 2.93 37.21 -12.21
CA ALA A 46 3.48 38.46 -12.72
C ALA A 46 3.77 39.49 -11.61
N ASP A 47 3.01 39.49 -10.51
CA ASP A 47 3.08 40.52 -9.45
C ASP A 47 3.44 39.92 -8.09
N LEU A 48 4.18 38.82 -8.05
CA LEU A 48 4.61 38.23 -6.78
C LEU A 48 5.77 39.04 -6.17
N PRO A 49 5.74 39.28 -4.85
CA PRO A 49 6.86 39.90 -4.14
C PRO A 49 8.16 39.11 -4.32
N LEU A 50 9.30 39.79 -4.28
CA LEU A 50 10.63 39.16 -4.35
C LEU A 50 10.98 38.36 -3.09
N ASP A 51 10.37 38.71 -1.94
CA ASP A 51 10.52 37.93 -0.71
C ASP A 51 9.75 36.61 -0.79
N PRO A 52 10.41 35.45 -0.58
CA PRO A 52 9.78 34.13 -0.75
C PRO A 52 8.56 33.90 0.17
N ALA A 53 8.60 34.39 1.40
CA ALA A 53 7.49 34.23 2.34
C ALA A 53 6.28 35.09 1.92
N ALA A 54 6.52 36.34 1.53
CA ALA A 54 5.49 37.23 1.03
C ALA A 54 4.91 36.74 -0.30
N ALA A 55 5.74 36.21 -1.21
CA ALA A 55 5.31 35.62 -2.48
C ALA A 55 4.41 34.38 -2.23
N THR A 56 4.79 33.52 -1.32
CA THR A 56 4.00 32.32 -0.96
C THR A 56 2.63 32.73 -0.42
N ASN A 57 2.58 33.69 0.52
CA ASN A 57 1.32 34.18 1.09
C ASN A 57 0.44 34.86 0.04
N ALA A 58 1.02 35.66 -0.84
CA ALA A 58 0.30 36.31 -1.93
C ALA A 58 -0.27 35.28 -2.92
N TYR A 59 0.48 34.23 -3.25
CA TYR A 59 0.01 33.12 -4.10
C TYR A 59 -1.12 32.33 -3.43
N LEU A 60 -0.96 31.97 -2.17
CA LEU A 60 -2.00 31.25 -1.40
C LEU A 60 -3.28 32.06 -1.25
N ALA A 61 -3.18 33.39 -1.12
CA ALA A 61 -4.34 34.27 -1.06
C ALA A 61 -5.16 34.29 -2.37
N ARG A 62 -4.55 33.96 -3.50
CA ARG A 62 -5.21 33.88 -4.83
C ARG A 62 -5.99 32.58 -5.02
N ILE A 63 -5.73 31.55 -4.20
CA ILE A 63 -6.42 30.26 -4.31
C ILE A 63 -7.89 30.44 -3.86
N PRO A 64 -8.87 30.04 -4.70
CA PRO A 64 -10.28 30.12 -4.33
C PRO A 64 -10.57 29.43 -3.00
N PRO A 65 -11.41 30.00 -2.13
CA PRO A 65 -11.71 29.44 -0.80
C PRO A 65 -12.21 27.99 -0.87
N ALA A 66 -13.07 27.67 -1.83
CA ALA A 66 -13.58 26.31 -2.03
C ALA A 66 -12.49 25.29 -2.36
N MET A 67 -11.45 25.69 -3.10
CA MET A 67 -10.32 24.84 -3.42
C MET A 67 -9.43 24.61 -2.20
N ARG A 68 -9.21 25.66 -1.40
CA ARG A 68 -8.46 25.57 -0.14
C ARG A 68 -9.16 24.64 0.85
N GLU A 69 -10.45 24.86 1.10
CA GLU A 69 -11.25 24.00 1.99
C GLU A 69 -11.27 22.53 1.57
N ARG A 70 -11.34 22.27 0.25
CA ARG A 70 -11.24 20.89 -0.27
C ARG A 70 -9.86 20.29 -0.01
N GLY A 71 -8.79 21.06 -0.22
CA GLY A 71 -7.42 20.64 0.06
C GLY A 71 -7.20 20.35 1.55
N GLU A 72 -7.72 21.19 2.43
CA GLU A 72 -7.68 20.99 3.88
C GLU A 72 -8.42 19.72 4.28
N ARG A 73 -9.67 19.53 3.86
CA ARG A 73 -10.43 18.30 4.13
C ARG A 73 -9.72 17.05 3.60
N TYR A 74 -9.11 17.12 2.42
CA TYR A 74 -8.32 16.02 1.90
C TYR A 74 -7.08 15.75 2.76
N SER A 75 -6.41 16.79 3.23
CA SER A 75 -5.26 16.67 4.12
C SER A 75 -5.64 16.05 5.46
N ASP A 76 -6.73 16.49 6.08
CA ASP A 76 -7.22 15.96 7.36
C ASP A 76 -7.50 14.46 7.29
N THR A 77 -8.10 14.01 6.19
CA THR A 77 -8.33 12.57 5.98
C THR A 77 -7.06 11.78 5.65
N ARG A 78 -5.94 12.43 5.36
CA ARG A 78 -4.67 11.76 5.02
C ARG A 78 -4.09 11.02 6.20
N VAL A 79 -4.12 11.62 7.39
CA VAL A 79 -3.63 10.98 8.62
C VAL A 79 -4.43 9.72 8.89
N LEU A 80 -5.76 9.82 8.86
CA LEU A 80 -6.64 8.67 9.05
C LEU A 80 -6.39 7.56 8.01
N ALA A 81 -6.16 7.93 6.74
CA ALA A 81 -5.86 6.96 5.70
C ALA A 81 -4.50 6.28 5.91
N PHE A 82 -3.49 7.01 6.39
CA PHE A 82 -2.18 6.46 6.73
C PHE A 82 -2.29 5.50 7.93
N ASP A 83 -2.93 5.93 9.00
CA ASP A 83 -3.10 5.13 10.22
C ASP A 83 -3.89 3.86 9.94
N SER A 84 -4.95 3.93 9.12
CA SER A 84 -5.72 2.75 8.72
C SER A 84 -4.89 1.75 7.91
N ARG A 85 -3.97 2.20 7.07
CA ARG A 85 -3.04 1.33 6.33
C ARG A 85 -2.07 0.62 7.27
N VAL A 86 -1.45 1.35 8.20
CA VAL A 86 -0.55 0.78 9.21
C VAL A 86 -1.28 -0.25 10.08
N LEU A 87 -2.46 0.11 10.57
CA LEU A 87 -3.28 -0.78 11.38
C LEU A 87 -3.72 -2.03 10.62
N SER A 88 -4.09 -1.88 9.35
CA SER A 88 -4.42 -3.01 8.45
C SER A 88 -3.25 -3.96 8.29
N LEU A 89 -2.04 -3.42 8.06
CA LEU A 89 -0.82 -4.20 7.91
C LEU A 89 -0.50 -5.00 9.17
N ILE A 90 -0.57 -4.34 10.33
CA ILE A 90 -0.37 -4.99 11.63
C ILE A 90 -1.42 -6.09 11.86
N SER A 91 -2.70 -5.78 11.63
CA SER A 91 -3.80 -6.72 11.80
C SER A 91 -3.67 -7.93 10.87
N ALA A 92 -3.34 -7.71 9.59
CA ALA A 92 -3.10 -8.78 8.64
C ALA A 92 -1.93 -9.68 9.08
N THR A 93 -0.82 -9.07 9.53
CA THR A 93 0.34 -9.81 10.06
C THR A 93 -0.05 -10.67 11.28
N LEU A 94 -0.80 -10.11 12.22
CA LEU A 94 -1.27 -10.84 13.40
C LEU A 94 -2.18 -12.02 13.02
N VAL A 95 -3.09 -11.83 12.05
CA VAL A 95 -3.94 -12.90 11.52
C VAL A 95 -3.11 -14.01 10.89
N LEU A 96 -2.10 -13.65 10.07
CA LEU A 96 -1.22 -14.63 9.45
C LEU A 96 -0.38 -15.41 10.48
N CYS A 97 0.08 -14.74 11.55
CA CYS A 97 0.79 -15.39 12.65
C CYS A 97 -0.15 -16.32 13.45
N ALA A 98 -1.35 -15.84 13.78
CA ALA A 98 -2.34 -16.61 14.55
C ALA A 98 -2.82 -17.88 13.80
N THR A 99 -2.91 -17.83 12.50
CA THR A 99 -3.32 -18.97 11.65
C THR A 99 -2.20 -19.98 11.40
N ARG A 100 -1.00 -19.75 11.93
CA ARG A 100 0.20 -20.57 11.66
C ARG A 100 0.48 -20.73 10.15
N MET A 101 0.09 -19.76 9.36
CA MET A 101 0.20 -19.82 7.91
C MET A 101 1.64 -20.02 7.44
N ALA A 102 2.61 -19.39 8.12
CA ALA A 102 4.03 -19.57 7.78
C ALA A 102 4.49 -21.04 7.89
N ALA A 103 4.05 -21.76 8.93
CA ALA A 103 4.38 -23.18 9.09
C ALA A 103 3.75 -24.03 7.97
N GLN A 104 2.47 -23.78 7.68
CA GLN A 104 1.74 -24.49 6.63
C GLN A 104 2.28 -24.16 5.21
N ALA A 105 2.66 -22.91 4.96
CA ALA A 105 3.28 -22.47 3.73
C ALA A 105 4.63 -23.17 3.51
N ARG A 106 5.41 -23.34 4.59
CA ARG A 106 6.68 -24.08 4.54
C ARG A 106 6.47 -25.56 4.24
N GLU A 107 5.51 -26.21 4.89
CA GLU A 107 5.19 -27.63 4.59
C GLU A 107 4.82 -27.82 3.12
N PHE A 108 4.04 -26.91 2.55
CA PHE A 108 3.70 -26.93 1.13
C PHE A 108 4.93 -26.71 0.26
N ALA A 109 5.73 -25.68 0.55
CA ALA A 109 6.90 -25.32 -0.23
C ALA A 109 7.95 -26.45 -0.24
N VAL A 110 8.17 -27.14 0.89
CA VAL A 110 9.09 -28.31 0.96
C VAL A 110 8.61 -29.48 0.12
N ARG A 111 7.30 -29.66 -0.07
CA ARG A 111 6.77 -30.72 -0.96
C ARG A 111 6.99 -30.41 -2.45
N VAL A 112 7.03 -29.12 -2.81
CA VAL A 112 7.15 -28.68 -4.21
C VAL A 112 8.60 -28.45 -4.61
N PHE A 113 9.40 -27.92 -3.69
CA PHE A 113 10.78 -27.51 -3.97
C PHE A 113 11.79 -28.30 -3.14
N SER A 114 12.79 -28.87 -3.82
CA SER A 114 13.87 -29.63 -3.17
C SER A 114 15.01 -28.74 -2.66
N ARG A 115 15.16 -27.52 -3.20
CA ARG A 115 16.24 -26.60 -2.85
C ARG A 115 15.78 -25.62 -1.77
N ARG A 116 16.51 -25.54 -0.65
CA ARG A 116 16.20 -24.64 0.47
C ARG A 116 15.92 -23.18 0.07
N PRO A 117 16.76 -22.53 -0.78
CA PRO A 117 16.49 -21.14 -1.18
C PRO A 117 15.12 -20.96 -1.86
N LEU A 118 14.70 -21.94 -2.68
CA LEU A 118 13.40 -21.92 -3.34
C LEU A 118 12.24 -22.09 -2.35
N VAL A 119 12.43 -22.92 -1.33
CA VAL A 119 11.46 -23.07 -0.23
C VAL A 119 11.27 -21.75 0.51
N ASP A 120 12.36 -21.12 0.92
CA ASP A 120 12.32 -19.85 1.66
C ASP A 120 11.71 -18.73 0.81
N THR A 121 12.05 -18.66 -0.46
CA THR A 121 11.45 -17.76 -1.45
C THR A 121 9.94 -17.98 -1.59
N ALA A 122 9.52 -19.24 -1.73
CA ALA A 122 8.10 -19.58 -1.88
C ALA A 122 7.28 -19.25 -0.63
N VAL A 123 7.84 -19.46 0.56
CA VAL A 123 7.20 -19.07 1.83
C VAL A 123 7.05 -17.57 1.94
N ALA A 124 8.11 -16.82 1.64
CA ALA A 124 8.08 -15.37 1.66
C ALA A 124 7.07 -14.81 0.64
N LEU A 125 7.04 -15.33 -0.58
CA LEU A 125 6.09 -14.92 -1.60
C LEU A 125 4.64 -15.16 -1.18
N GLN A 126 4.33 -16.34 -0.63
CA GLN A 126 3.01 -16.65 -0.11
C GLN A 126 2.58 -15.68 0.99
N TYR A 127 3.51 -15.32 1.89
CA TYR A 127 3.25 -14.33 2.94
C TYR A 127 2.90 -12.96 2.35
N PHE A 128 3.69 -12.46 1.38
CA PHE A 128 3.44 -11.15 0.75
C PHE A 128 2.14 -11.13 -0.04
N ILE A 129 1.79 -12.21 -0.75
CA ILE A 129 0.50 -12.34 -1.45
C ILE A 129 -0.65 -12.25 -0.45
N ALA A 130 -0.59 -13.03 0.63
CA ALA A 130 -1.64 -13.03 1.65
C ALA A 130 -1.78 -11.66 2.31
N LEU A 131 -0.67 -11.02 2.63
CA LEU A 131 -0.63 -9.68 3.21
C LEU A 131 -1.28 -8.64 2.29
N TYR A 132 -0.95 -8.66 0.99
CA TYR A 132 -1.55 -7.78 0.01
C TYR A 132 -3.06 -7.97 -0.09
N VAL A 133 -3.51 -9.22 -0.23
CA VAL A 133 -4.94 -9.53 -0.34
C VAL A 133 -5.71 -9.07 0.90
N LEU A 134 -5.18 -9.31 2.09
CA LEU A 134 -5.81 -8.87 3.34
C LEU A 134 -5.83 -7.34 3.50
N SER A 135 -4.87 -6.63 2.92
CA SER A 135 -4.81 -5.18 2.95
C SER A 135 -5.64 -4.49 1.84
N LEU A 136 -6.10 -5.24 0.83
CA LEU A 136 -6.81 -4.70 -0.33
C LEU A 136 -7.96 -3.73 0.00
N PRO A 137 -8.89 -4.01 0.94
CA PRO A 137 -10.00 -3.10 1.22
C PRO A 137 -9.53 -1.73 1.67
N VAL A 138 -8.50 -1.69 2.51
CA VAL A 138 -7.93 -0.43 3.00
C VAL A 138 -7.15 0.29 1.89
N GLU A 139 -6.42 -0.45 1.06
CA GLU A 139 -5.74 0.12 -0.11
C GLU A 139 -6.72 0.72 -1.11
N ILE A 140 -7.80 0.01 -1.44
CA ILE A 140 -8.88 0.51 -2.32
C ILE A 140 -9.46 1.81 -1.74
N TYR A 141 -9.75 1.84 -0.45
CA TYR A 141 -10.28 3.06 0.16
C TYR A 141 -9.26 4.20 0.13
N ALA A 142 -8.04 3.98 0.61
CA ALA A 142 -7.05 5.02 0.84
C ALA A 142 -6.48 5.61 -0.45
N THR A 143 -6.27 4.78 -1.48
CA THR A 143 -5.54 5.18 -2.69
C THR A 143 -6.41 5.27 -3.95
N PHE A 144 -7.59 4.65 -3.96
CA PHE A 144 -8.52 4.73 -5.07
C PHE A 144 -9.76 5.60 -4.76
N LEU A 145 -10.56 5.21 -3.75
CA LEU A 145 -11.83 5.89 -3.46
C LEU A 145 -11.65 7.31 -2.93
N ARG A 146 -10.72 7.48 -2.00
CA ARG A 146 -10.49 8.77 -1.36
C ARG A 146 -10.10 9.85 -2.37
N PRO A 147 -9.07 9.69 -3.25
CA PRO A 147 -8.76 10.70 -4.26
C PRO A 147 -9.91 10.98 -5.23
N ARG A 148 -10.70 9.96 -5.59
CA ARG A 148 -11.87 10.12 -6.47
C ARG A 148 -12.96 10.97 -5.80
N ARG A 149 -13.28 10.71 -4.52
CA ARG A 149 -14.29 11.49 -3.78
C ARG A 149 -13.96 12.97 -3.67
N PHE A 150 -12.68 13.31 -3.64
CA PHE A 150 -12.23 14.70 -3.62
C PHE A 150 -11.98 15.30 -5.02
N GLY A 151 -12.20 14.54 -6.09
CA GLY A 151 -11.99 14.98 -7.47
C GLY A 151 -10.52 15.11 -7.89
N PHE A 152 -9.59 14.50 -7.15
CA PHE A 152 -8.15 14.51 -7.47
C PHE A 152 -7.73 13.38 -8.41
N SER A 153 -8.60 12.39 -8.64
CA SER A 153 -8.34 11.29 -9.56
C SER A 153 -9.61 10.88 -10.28
N ASP A 154 -9.51 10.69 -11.57
CA ASP A 154 -10.53 10.15 -12.47
C ASP A 154 -10.17 8.76 -13.01
N GLN A 155 -9.04 8.20 -12.51
CA GLN A 155 -8.51 6.91 -12.93
C GLN A 155 -9.55 5.79 -12.78
N PRO A 156 -9.79 4.96 -13.83
CA PRO A 156 -10.68 3.81 -13.71
C PRO A 156 -10.08 2.73 -12.81
N PHE A 157 -10.95 1.93 -12.17
CA PHE A 157 -10.52 0.91 -11.21
C PHE A 157 -9.50 -0.09 -11.77
N VAL A 158 -9.67 -0.51 -13.04
CA VAL A 158 -8.74 -1.46 -13.68
C VAL A 158 -7.34 -0.87 -13.83
N ALA A 159 -7.23 0.39 -14.22
CA ALA A 159 -5.94 1.06 -14.35
C ALA A 159 -5.27 1.22 -12.97
N TRP A 160 -6.03 1.65 -11.96
CA TRP A 160 -5.55 1.71 -10.58
C TRP A 160 -5.08 0.34 -10.07
N LEU A 161 -5.83 -0.73 -10.33
CA LEU A 161 -5.45 -2.08 -9.91
C LEU A 161 -4.15 -2.53 -10.59
N GLY A 162 -3.99 -2.22 -11.89
CA GLY A 162 -2.76 -2.48 -12.62
C GLY A 162 -1.56 -1.78 -11.99
N ASP A 163 -1.67 -0.49 -11.72
CA ASP A 163 -0.62 0.30 -11.05
C ASP A 163 -0.32 -0.22 -9.65
N SER A 164 -1.36 -0.58 -8.90
CA SER A 164 -1.23 -1.17 -7.56
C SER A 164 -0.47 -2.48 -7.59
N LEU A 165 -0.78 -3.37 -8.54
CA LEU A 165 -0.10 -4.65 -8.70
C LEU A 165 1.36 -4.50 -9.12
N VAL A 166 1.66 -3.58 -10.05
CA VAL A 166 3.03 -3.28 -10.47
C VAL A 166 3.85 -2.75 -9.28
N ASN A 167 3.29 -1.79 -8.55
CA ASN A 167 3.94 -1.22 -7.37
C ASN A 167 4.17 -2.27 -6.29
N TRP A 168 3.14 -3.07 -5.96
CA TRP A 168 3.27 -4.18 -5.02
C TRP A 168 4.32 -5.20 -5.48
N GLY A 169 4.32 -5.57 -6.76
CA GLY A 169 5.28 -6.52 -7.33
C GLY A 169 6.73 -6.02 -7.20
N ALA A 170 6.96 -4.75 -7.51
CA ALA A 170 8.27 -4.13 -7.39
C ALA A 170 8.77 -4.12 -5.94
N PHE A 171 7.92 -3.70 -4.99
CA PHE A 171 8.26 -3.73 -3.55
C PHE A 171 8.48 -5.16 -3.06
N THR A 172 7.63 -6.10 -3.44
CA THR A 172 7.78 -7.51 -3.07
C THR A 172 9.10 -8.07 -3.58
N ALA A 173 9.47 -7.83 -4.83
CA ALA A 173 10.73 -8.25 -5.39
C ALA A 173 11.93 -7.67 -4.61
N PHE A 174 11.89 -6.38 -4.28
CA PHE A 174 12.92 -5.73 -3.49
C PHE A 174 13.06 -6.35 -2.10
N TYR A 175 11.96 -6.51 -1.38
CA TYR A 175 11.96 -7.13 -0.04
C TYR A 175 12.38 -8.59 -0.08
N MET A 176 11.99 -9.35 -1.11
CA MET A 176 12.42 -10.73 -1.30
C MET A 176 13.94 -10.83 -1.41
N VAL A 177 14.57 -9.98 -2.22
CA VAL A 177 16.03 -9.93 -2.33
C VAL A 177 16.65 -9.60 -0.97
N ALA A 178 16.13 -8.58 -0.27
CA ALA A 178 16.63 -8.19 1.05
C ALA A 178 16.53 -9.34 2.07
N VAL A 179 15.40 -10.02 2.13
CA VAL A 179 15.18 -11.17 3.02
C VAL A 179 16.16 -12.29 2.70
N LEU A 180 16.34 -12.65 1.44
CA LEU A 180 17.28 -13.71 1.03
C LEU A 180 18.72 -13.35 1.40
N VAL A 181 19.13 -12.11 1.20
CA VAL A 181 20.46 -11.63 1.58
C VAL A 181 20.66 -11.70 3.10
N ILE A 182 19.67 -11.25 3.89
CA ILE A 182 19.72 -11.31 5.36
C ILE A 182 19.81 -12.76 5.83
N TYR A 183 18.99 -13.65 5.29
CA TYR A 183 19.02 -15.09 5.63
C TYR A 183 20.38 -15.72 5.31
N GLU A 184 20.94 -15.41 4.15
CA GLU A 184 22.26 -15.95 3.75
C GLU A 184 23.38 -15.40 4.66
N PHE A 185 23.27 -14.12 5.06
CA PHE A 185 24.21 -13.50 5.98
C PHE A 185 24.16 -14.14 7.38
N ILE A 186 22.95 -14.31 7.96
CA ILE A 186 22.75 -14.96 9.25
C ILE A 186 23.27 -16.41 9.22
N ARG A 187 23.01 -17.11 8.12
CA ARG A 187 23.43 -18.51 7.95
C ARG A 187 24.95 -18.67 7.88
N LYS A 188 25.65 -17.73 7.24
CA LYS A 188 27.12 -17.77 7.09
C LYS A 188 27.87 -17.35 8.35
N ARG A 189 27.20 -16.68 9.29
CA ARG A 189 27.79 -16.30 10.58
C ARG A 189 26.99 -16.95 11.72
N PRO A 190 27.21 -18.22 12.02
CA PRO A 190 26.62 -18.82 13.21
C PRO A 190 27.25 -18.17 14.44
N MET A 191 26.46 -17.30 15.07
CA MET A 191 26.57 -16.83 16.45
C MET A 191 27.97 -16.62 17.07
N VAL A 192 28.47 -15.42 16.91
CA VAL A 192 29.46 -14.84 17.84
C VAL A 192 28.78 -14.36 19.16
N VAL A 193 27.48 -14.52 19.32
CA VAL A 193 26.70 -13.88 20.41
C VAL A 193 26.51 -14.78 21.64
N LEU A 194 26.90 -16.05 21.63
CA LEU A 194 26.71 -16.95 22.80
C LEU A 194 27.99 -17.54 23.40
N SER A 195 29.18 -17.07 23.03
CA SER A 195 30.41 -17.58 23.62
C SER A 195 31.01 -16.70 24.74
N ASP A 196 30.34 -15.60 25.13
CA ASP A 196 30.90 -14.66 26.11
C ASP A 196 30.09 -14.56 27.41
N THR A 197 29.34 -15.61 27.76
CA THR A 197 28.73 -15.74 29.09
C THR A 197 29.24 -16.99 29.78
N SER A 198 30.54 -17.08 29.92
CA SER A 198 31.17 -17.94 30.92
C SER A 198 31.89 -17.04 31.92
N PHE A 199 31.15 -16.56 32.92
CA PHE A 199 31.64 -16.16 34.22
C PHE A 199 30.95 -17.01 35.29
#